data_4481a7e26126e47c27c97c663657834c
#
_entry.id   4481a7e26126e47c27c97c663657834c
#
_cell.length_a   1.000
_cell.length_b   1.000
_cell.length_c   1.000
_cell.angle_alpha   90.00
_cell.angle_beta   90.00
_cell.angle_gamma   90.00
#
_symmetry.space_group_name_H-M   'P 1'
#
loop_
_entity.id
_entity.type
_entity.pdbx_description
1 polymer ?
#
loop_
_entity_poly.entity_id
_entity_poly.type
_entity_poly.pdbx_seq_one_letter_code
_entity_poly.pdbx_strand_id
1 'polypeptide(L)'
;MLGNYLTSALREAGIDCLCLPRHFKCRGDIAQCAAVWTLVGRYKICPGECSGVPVAEIDGVVFLRRGGGRTCGWELGRRCENQVEVQFKPPAWPIIVVDLSLWEEHTRGEKHELVEQILATLGAVRRFLWDGNLWITNASGEFIELLNLHARGLVHKMGVFDKMPQLENPVVLDPEGPCLFTEEVARGYSEFIIGGIVDKERTAKSATARLAELIGVSKRCRIELRGSRVGVPDRINKIAEIVLRTWAGEPLEKAILATQAKRDRVYRLMWEIQKRAGRSQGGYLTLSRKALEEANWLGAPWEEVELALRKLRVKILD
;
A
#
# COMPACT_ATOMS: atom_id res chain seq x y z
N MET A 1 -5.00 -12.67 6.40
CA MET A 1 -4.42 -11.38 6.82
C MET A 1 -3.94 -11.49 8.27
N LEU A 2 -3.13 -10.55 8.75
CA LEU A 2 -2.52 -10.61 10.10
C LEU A 2 -3.55 -10.73 11.23
N GLY A 3 -4.75 -10.18 11.03
CA GLY A 3 -5.86 -10.32 11.99
C GLY A 3 -6.19 -11.77 12.33
N ASN A 4 -6.12 -12.67 11.36
CA ASN A 4 -6.42 -14.09 11.58
C ASN A 4 -5.36 -14.77 12.49
N TYR A 5 -4.09 -14.34 12.39
CA TYR A 5 -3.04 -14.82 13.30
C TYR A 5 -3.30 -14.38 14.75
N LEU A 6 -3.77 -13.13 14.93
CA LEU A 6 -4.15 -12.66 16.26
C LEU A 6 -5.37 -13.43 16.80
N THR A 7 -6.42 -13.59 16.02
CA THR A 7 -7.65 -14.27 16.47
C THR A 7 -7.40 -15.73 16.79
N SER A 8 -6.57 -16.45 16.01
CA SER A 8 -6.14 -17.81 16.33
C SER A 8 -5.39 -17.87 17.66
N ALA A 9 -4.42 -16.99 17.86
CA ALA A 9 -3.64 -16.95 19.11
C ALA A 9 -4.50 -16.57 20.34
N LEU A 10 -5.46 -15.68 20.17
CA LEU A 10 -6.44 -15.36 21.23
C LEU A 10 -7.27 -16.58 21.63
N ARG A 11 -7.76 -17.33 20.65
CA ARG A 11 -8.54 -18.55 20.90
C ARG A 11 -7.70 -19.64 21.56
N GLU A 12 -6.47 -19.83 21.13
CA GLU A 12 -5.53 -20.77 21.77
C GLU A 12 -5.25 -20.40 23.23
N ALA A 13 -5.27 -19.09 23.54
CA ALA A 13 -5.15 -18.59 24.91
C ALA A 13 -6.50 -18.59 25.68
N GLY A 14 -7.59 -19.13 25.11
CA GLY A 14 -8.91 -19.16 25.74
C GLY A 14 -9.62 -17.80 25.77
N ILE A 15 -9.23 -16.86 24.89
CA ILE A 15 -9.78 -15.51 24.82
C ILE A 15 -10.79 -15.45 23.67
N ASP A 16 -12.09 -15.39 23.99
CA ASP A 16 -13.20 -15.33 23.04
C ASP A 16 -13.76 -13.92 22.83
N CYS A 17 -13.30 -12.95 23.60
CA CYS A 17 -13.65 -11.55 23.46
C CYS A 17 -12.49 -10.62 23.79
N LEU A 18 -12.50 -9.42 23.17
CA LEU A 18 -11.48 -8.39 23.39
C LEU A 18 -12.10 -6.99 23.34
N CYS A 19 -12.03 -6.26 24.45
CA CYS A 19 -12.46 -4.86 24.50
C CYS A 19 -11.41 -3.92 23.91
N LEU A 20 -11.88 -3.08 23.01
CA LEU A 20 -11.10 -2.03 22.40
C LEU A 20 -11.21 -0.72 23.22
N PRO A 21 -10.13 0.07 23.36
CA PRO A 21 -10.20 1.36 24.00
C PRO A 21 -11.19 2.30 23.30
N ARG A 22 -11.78 3.26 24.03
CA ARG A 22 -12.72 4.26 23.45
C ARG A 22 -12.14 4.99 22.24
N HIS A 23 -10.85 5.28 22.25
CA HIS A 23 -10.14 6.00 21.19
C HIS A 23 -9.37 5.07 20.24
N PHE A 24 -9.78 3.80 20.14
CA PHE A 24 -9.17 2.88 19.19
C PHE A 24 -9.47 3.33 17.75
N LYS A 25 -8.42 3.78 17.07
CA LYS A 25 -8.53 4.21 15.66
C LYS A 25 -8.18 3.04 14.75
N CYS A 26 -9.12 2.63 13.94
CA CYS A 26 -8.94 1.63 12.89
C CYS A 26 -9.60 2.12 11.60
N ARG A 27 -8.91 1.95 10.48
CA ARG A 27 -9.45 2.13 9.14
C ARG A 27 -9.40 0.79 8.43
N GLY A 28 -10.50 0.03 8.49
CA GLY A 28 -10.59 -1.30 7.89
C GLY A 28 -10.86 -2.40 8.90
N ASP A 29 -10.24 -3.55 8.74
CA ASP A 29 -10.44 -4.72 9.59
C ASP A 29 -9.94 -4.49 11.01
N ILE A 30 -10.81 -4.75 11.99
CA ILE A 30 -10.55 -4.47 13.42
C ILE A 30 -9.48 -5.42 13.98
N ALA A 31 -9.51 -6.70 13.63
CA ALA A 31 -8.53 -7.67 14.09
C ALA A 31 -7.16 -7.34 13.49
N GLN A 32 -7.10 -6.92 12.23
CA GLN A 32 -5.88 -6.45 11.58
C GLN A 32 -5.29 -5.25 12.33
N CYS A 33 -6.11 -4.25 12.65
CA CYS A 33 -5.65 -3.09 13.41
C CYS A 33 -5.17 -3.46 14.81
N ALA A 34 -5.90 -4.34 15.52
CA ALA A 34 -5.53 -4.82 16.84
C ALA A 34 -4.18 -5.56 16.81
N ALA A 35 -4.00 -6.46 15.84
CA ALA A 35 -2.76 -7.19 15.63
C ALA A 35 -1.56 -6.26 15.40
N VAL A 36 -1.70 -5.29 14.48
CA VAL A 36 -0.65 -4.29 14.22
C VAL A 36 -0.29 -3.53 15.49
N TRP A 37 -1.28 -2.98 16.20
CA TRP A 37 -1.02 -2.18 17.39
C TRP A 37 -0.44 -2.98 18.56
N THR A 38 -0.72 -4.28 18.64
CA THR A 38 -0.10 -5.18 19.60
C THR A 38 1.37 -5.43 19.23
N LEU A 39 1.66 -5.77 17.99
CA LEU A 39 3.03 -6.02 17.52
C LEU A 39 3.94 -4.79 17.63
N VAL A 40 3.44 -3.60 17.35
CA VAL A 40 4.24 -2.37 17.52
C VAL A 40 4.35 -1.92 18.97
N GLY A 41 3.68 -2.60 19.92
CA GLY A 41 3.76 -2.32 21.34
C GLY A 41 2.93 -1.11 21.80
N ARG A 42 1.98 -0.64 20.97
CA ARG A 42 1.08 0.47 21.35
C ARG A 42 0.02 0.05 22.34
N TYR A 43 -0.44 -1.19 22.22
CA TYR A 43 -1.38 -1.82 23.12
C TYR A 43 -0.88 -3.20 23.55
N LYS A 44 -1.37 -3.65 24.70
CA LYS A 44 -1.14 -4.97 25.26
C LYS A 44 -2.49 -5.63 25.51
N ILE A 45 -2.54 -6.95 25.52
CA ILE A 45 -3.72 -7.72 25.90
C ILE A 45 -3.67 -7.87 27.40
N CYS A 46 -4.64 -7.28 28.08
CA CYS A 46 -4.70 -7.20 29.53
C CYS A 46 -5.92 -7.96 30.06
N PRO A 47 -5.80 -8.77 31.13
CA PRO A 47 -6.96 -9.18 31.88
C PRO A 47 -7.60 -7.94 32.55
N GLY A 48 -8.92 -7.87 32.50
CA GLY A 48 -9.65 -6.76 33.09
C GLY A 48 -11.13 -6.80 32.70
N GLU A 49 -12.01 -6.55 33.66
CA GLU A 49 -13.43 -6.47 33.36
C GLU A 49 -13.75 -5.23 32.53
N CYS A 50 -14.36 -5.43 31.40
CA CYS A 50 -14.88 -4.39 30.57
C CYS A 50 -16.28 -4.74 30.04
N SER A 51 -17.05 -3.73 29.70
CA SER A 51 -18.31 -3.90 28.99
C SER A 51 -18.32 -3.05 27.70
N GLY A 52 -18.90 -3.58 26.64
CA GLY A 52 -18.90 -2.91 25.37
C GLY A 52 -19.94 -3.44 24.39
N VAL A 53 -20.11 -2.69 23.30
CA VAL A 53 -20.96 -3.07 22.17
C VAL A 53 -20.13 -3.87 21.16
N PRO A 54 -20.58 -5.04 20.69
CA PRO A 54 -19.91 -5.77 19.63
C PRO A 54 -19.77 -4.91 18.36
N VAL A 55 -18.56 -4.86 17.81
CA VAL A 55 -18.24 -4.12 16.59
C VAL A 55 -17.69 -5.01 15.47
N ALA A 56 -17.20 -6.19 15.82
CA ALA A 56 -16.84 -7.25 14.90
C ALA A 56 -16.80 -8.60 15.61
N GLU A 57 -17.02 -9.67 14.86
CA GLU A 57 -16.74 -11.04 15.26
C GLU A 57 -15.93 -11.70 14.14
N ILE A 58 -14.73 -12.19 14.49
CA ILE A 58 -13.78 -12.74 13.53
C ILE A 58 -13.21 -14.02 14.14
N ASP A 59 -13.38 -15.14 13.44
CA ASP A 59 -12.92 -16.47 13.86
C ASP A 59 -13.37 -16.85 15.29
N GLY A 60 -14.60 -16.45 15.70
CA GLY A 60 -15.16 -16.71 17.03
C GLY A 60 -14.62 -15.81 18.15
N VAL A 61 -13.82 -14.78 17.82
CA VAL A 61 -13.43 -13.73 18.77
C VAL A 61 -14.29 -12.49 18.57
N VAL A 62 -14.96 -12.03 19.63
CA VAL A 62 -15.81 -10.85 19.60
C VAL A 62 -15.03 -9.60 20.03
N PHE A 63 -14.91 -8.65 19.14
CA PHE A 63 -14.32 -7.34 19.45
C PHE A 63 -15.42 -6.39 19.95
N LEU A 64 -15.21 -5.84 21.15
CA LEU A 64 -16.15 -4.93 21.78
C LEU A 64 -15.60 -3.52 21.80
N ARG A 65 -16.41 -2.52 21.47
CA ARG A 65 -16.07 -1.11 21.75
C ARG A 65 -16.59 -0.75 23.13
N ARG A 66 -15.70 -0.31 24.02
CA ARG A 66 -16.01 0.06 25.41
C ARG A 66 -17.16 1.09 25.46
N GLY A 67 -18.21 0.82 26.25
CA GLY A 67 -19.37 1.70 26.34
C GLY A 67 -20.65 1.09 26.91
N GLY A 68 -20.60 0.02 27.66
CA GLY A 68 -21.78 -0.71 28.20
C GLY A 68 -22.30 -1.77 27.21
N GLY A 69 -22.91 -2.83 27.72
CA GLY A 69 -23.43 -3.97 26.97
C GLY A 69 -22.83 -5.30 27.41
N ARG A 70 -22.26 -6.08 26.45
CA ARG A 70 -21.67 -7.39 26.74
C ARG A 70 -20.42 -7.24 27.60
N THR A 71 -20.32 -8.05 28.63
CA THR A 71 -19.08 -8.11 29.47
C THR A 71 -18.01 -8.96 28.81
N CYS A 72 -16.75 -8.61 29.07
CA CYS A 72 -15.57 -9.31 28.60
C CYS A 72 -14.47 -9.18 29.65
N GLY A 73 -13.74 -10.28 29.88
CA GLY A 73 -12.61 -10.32 30.83
C GLY A 73 -11.28 -9.84 30.26
N TRP A 74 -11.27 -9.34 29.01
CA TRP A 74 -10.03 -8.98 28.30
C TRP A 74 -10.14 -7.64 27.58
N GLU A 75 -9.08 -6.85 27.65
CA GLU A 75 -9.04 -5.56 26.98
C GLU A 75 -7.68 -5.25 26.35
N LEU A 76 -7.68 -4.41 25.31
CA LEU A 76 -6.48 -3.75 24.81
C LEU A 76 -6.18 -2.53 25.67
N GLY A 77 -5.16 -2.63 26.53
CA GLY A 77 -4.67 -1.57 27.39
C GLY A 77 -3.32 -1.01 26.91
N ARG A 78 -3.03 0.24 27.21
CA ARG A 78 -1.67 0.80 27.03
C ARG A 78 -0.71 0.36 28.11
N ARG A 79 -1.23 0.11 29.30
CA ARG A 79 -0.52 -0.37 30.49
C ARG A 79 -1.41 -1.39 31.17
N CYS A 80 -0.85 -2.49 31.60
CA CYS A 80 -1.51 -3.46 32.45
C CYS A 80 -0.46 -4.08 33.39
N GLU A 81 -0.88 -4.36 34.63
CA GLU A 81 0.00 -4.97 35.64
C GLU A 81 0.29 -6.43 35.29
N ASN A 82 -0.72 -7.15 34.79
CA ASN A 82 -0.62 -8.55 34.38
C ASN A 82 -0.95 -8.65 32.89
N GLN A 83 0.02 -8.43 32.01
CA GLN A 83 -0.18 -8.68 30.60
C GLN A 83 -0.18 -10.19 30.33
N VAL A 84 -1.07 -10.65 29.47
CA VAL A 84 -0.97 -11.98 28.86
C VAL A 84 -0.19 -11.83 27.57
N GLU A 85 0.88 -12.59 27.47
CA GLU A 85 1.69 -12.63 26.27
C GLU A 85 1.01 -13.57 25.27
N VAL A 86 0.09 -13.01 24.49
CA VAL A 86 -0.48 -13.72 23.33
C VAL A 86 0.56 -13.64 22.22
N GLN A 87 1.34 -14.71 22.12
CA GLN A 87 2.35 -14.81 21.07
C GLN A 87 1.70 -15.25 19.76
N PHE A 88 1.82 -14.42 18.74
CA PHE A 88 1.55 -14.82 17.38
C PHE A 88 2.69 -14.36 16.48
N LYS A 89 3.10 -15.25 15.58
CA LYS A 89 4.18 -14.96 14.65
C LYS A 89 3.60 -14.37 13.36
N PRO A 90 3.86 -13.09 13.06
CA PRO A 90 3.40 -12.50 11.81
C PRO A 90 4.09 -13.17 10.62
N PRO A 91 3.50 -13.15 9.42
CA PRO A 91 4.15 -13.62 8.20
C PRO A 91 5.50 -12.92 7.99
N ALA A 92 6.54 -13.70 7.69
CA ALA A 92 7.85 -13.16 7.36
C ALA A 92 7.82 -12.41 6.02
N TRP A 93 7.01 -12.85 5.08
CA TRP A 93 6.86 -12.30 3.74
C TRP A 93 5.40 -11.93 3.42
N PRO A 94 5.18 -11.10 2.40
CA PRO A 94 6.17 -10.36 1.63
C PRO A 94 6.78 -9.21 2.41
N ILE A 95 7.96 -8.77 2.01
CA ILE A 95 8.60 -7.57 2.49
C ILE A 95 8.54 -6.52 1.38
N ILE A 96 8.05 -5.35 1.70
CA ILE A 96 8.17 -4.17 0.84
C ILE A 96 9.46 -3.45 1.21
N VAL A 97 10.36 -3.32 0.25
CA VAL A 97 11.63 -2.63 0.42
C VAL A 97 11.56 -1.30 -0.33
N VAL A 98 11.84 -0.20 0.35
CA VAL A 98 12.07 1.10 -0.28
C VAL A 98 13.57 1.37 -0.21
N ASP A 99 14.23 1.34 -1.36
CA ASP A 99 15.66 1.53 -1.43
C ASP A 99 16.04 2.98 -1.71
N LEU A 100 16.95 3.52 -0.90
CA LEU A 100 17.38 4.91 -0.92
C LEU A 100 18.77 5.11 -1.54
N SER A 101 19.27 4.17 -2.35
CA SER A 101 20.60 4.29 -2.99
C SER A 101 20.76 5.58 -3.82
N LEU A 102 19.66 6.17 -4.27
CA LEU A 102 19.66 7.41 -5.05
C LEU A 102 19.23 8.64 -4.21
N TRP A 103 19.26 8.54 -2.89
CA TRP A 103 18.84 9.62 -1.97
C TRP A 103 19.52 10.96 -2.24
N GLU A 104 20.82 10.95 -2.50
CA GLU A 104 21.61 12.18 -2.69
C GLU A 104 21.27 12.92 -4.00
N GLU A 105 20.59 12.26 -4.93
CA GLU A 105 20.19 12.88 -6.20
C GLU A 105 18.91 13.73 -6.06
N HIS A 106 18.23 13.63 -4.92
CA HIS A 106 16.99 14.37 -4.67
C HIS A 106 17.26 15.79 -4.17
N THR A 107 16.45 16.72 -4.64
CA THR A 107 16.33 18.04 -4.04
C THR A 107 15.76 17.93 -2.62
N ARG A 108 15.95 18.96 -1.81
CA ARG A 108 15.39 19.00 -0.45
C ARG A 108 13.88 18.75 -0.43
N GLY A 109 13.13 19.34 -1.39
CA GLY A 109 11.68 19.15 -1.47
C GLY A 109 11.27 17.72 -1.79
N GLU A 110 12.02 17.06 -2.72
CA GLU A 110 11.82 15.66 -3.08
C GLU A 110 12.15 14.71 -1.92
N LYS A 111 13.20 15.00 -1.14
CA LYS A 111 13.54 14.27 0.09
C LYS A 111 12.39 14.29 1.10
N HIS A 112 11.76 15.45 1.34
CA HIS A 112 10.57 15.56 2.22
C HIS A 112 9.39 14.75 1.67
N GLU A 113 9.10 14.87 0.37
CA GLU A 113 8.00 14.11 -0.26
C GLU A 113 8.25 12.60 -0.19
N LEU A 114 9.50 12.15 -0.39
CA LEU A 114 9.88 10.74 -0.28
C LEU A 114 9.60 10.19 1.13
N VAL A 115 9.97 10.93 2.17
CA VAL A 115 9.66 10.55 3.56
C VAL A 115 8.15 10.45 3.78
N GLU A 116 7.36 11.39 3.27
CA GLU A 116 5.89 11.33 3.35
C GLU A 116 5.33 10.11 2.62
N GLN A 117 5.86 9.77 1.44
CA GLN A 117 5.45 8.58 0.70
C GLN A 117 5.83 7.29 1.46
N ILE A 118 6.98 7.24 2.14
CA ILE A 118 7.38 6.11 2.99
C ILE A 118 6.41 5.95 4.16
N LEU A 119 6.06 7.03 4.85
CA LEU A 119 5.07 6.98 5.94
C LEU A 119 3.67 6.57 5.43
N ALA A 120 3.29 7.01 4.24
CA ALA A 120 2.06 6.53 3.60
C ALA A 120 2.14 5.05 3.22
N THR A 121 3.34 4.57 2.83
CA THR A 121 3.60 3.14 2.55
C THR A 121 3.46 2.29 3.81
N LEU A 122 3.95 2.76 4.96
CA LEU A 122 3.69 2.11 6.24
C LEU A 122 2.18 1.94 6.50
N GLY A 123 1.39 2.98 6.19
CA GLY A 123 -0.07 2.90 6.26
C GLY A 123 -0.68 1.86 5.31
N ALA A 124 -0.12 1.68 4.12
CA ALA A 124 -0.54 0.65 3.18
C ALA A 124 -0.18 -0.75 3.67
N VAL A 125 1.06 -0.95 4.14
CA VAL A 125 1.52 -2.23 4.70
C VAL A 125 0.65 -2.66 5.89
N ARG A 126 0.33 -1.78 6.80
CA ARG A 126 -0.51 -2.05 7.98
C ARG A 126 -1.93 -2.54 7.66
N ARG A 127 -2.41 -2.37 6.43
CA ARG A 127 -3.73 -2.91 6.03
C ARG A 127 -3.69 -4.42 5.75
N PHE A 128 -2.52 -4.98 5.50
CA PHE A 128 -2.33 -6.39 5.14
C PHE A 128 -1.44 -7.13 6.12
N LEU A 129 -0.37 -6.48 6.56
CA LEU A 129 0.73 -7.00 7.34
C LEU A 129 1.03 -6.06 8.52
N TRP A 130 2.28 -6.02 8.97
CA TRP A 130 2.72 -5.11 10.03
C TRP A 130 4.02 -4.39 9.64
N ASP A 131 4.49 -3.53 10.52
CA ASP A 131 5.65 -2.65 10.29
C ASP A 131 6.93 -3.41 9.90
N GLY A 132 7.15 -4.60 10.45
CA GLY A 132 8.32 -5.42 10.14
C GLY A 132 8.39 -5.89 8.69
N ASN A 133 7.29 -5.80 7.95
CA ASN A 133 7.22 -6.09 6.51
C ASN A 133 7.50 -4.84 5.63
N LEU A 134 7.94 -3.72 6.21
CA LEU A 134 8.44 -2.55 5.50
C LEU A 134 9.88 -2.30 5.88
N TRP A 135 10.77 -2.38 4.90
CA TRP A 135 12.18 -2.09 5.04
C TRP A 135 12.58 -0.87 4.25
N ILE A 136 13.39 -0.01 4.86
CA ILE A 136 14.03 1.14 4.24
C ILE A 136 15.51 0.85 4.23
N THR A 137 16.12 0.79 3.06
CA THR A 137 17.51 0.37 2.89
C THR A 137 18.36 1.50 2.30
N ASN A 138 19.67 1.45 2.54
CA ASN A 138 20.63 2.50 2.19
C ASN A 138 20.22 3.87 2.78
N ALA A 139 19.71 3.83 4.02
CA ALA A 139 19.22 5.00 4.73
C ALA A 139 20.39 5.85 5.27
N SER A 140 20.46 7.11 4.88
CA SER A 140 21.45 8.06 5.39
C SER A 140 21.03 8.67 6.74
N GLY A 141 21.97 9.31 7.45
CA GLY A 141 21.66 10.06 8.67
C GLY A 141 20.65 11.17 8.44
N GLU A 142 20.75 11.89 7.31
CA GLU A 142 19.78 12.93 6.91
C GLU A 142 18.37 12.36 6.74
N PHE A 143 18.25 11.18 6.13
CA PHE A 143 16.94 10.50 6.02
C PHE A 143 16.36 10.20 7.39
N ILE A 144 17.16 9.68 8.33
CA ILE A 144 16.71 9.34 9.69
C ILE A 144 16.23 10.60 10.44
N GLU A 145 16.92 11.72 10.30
CA GLU A 145 16.50 13.01 10.89
C GLU A 145 15.17 13.47 10.31
N LEU A 146 14.99 13.44 9.00
CA LEU A 146 13.75 13.81 8.34
C LEU A 146 12.61 12.84 8.70
N LEU A 147 12.88 11.55 8.76
CA LEU A 147 11.90 10.54 9.19
C LEU A 147 11.41 10.85 10.61
N ASN A 148 12.32 11.10 11.55
CA ASN A 148 11.96 11.44 12.93
C ASN A 148 11.14 12.75 13.02
N LEU A 149 11.43 13.72 12.16
CA LEU A 149 10.68 14.97 12.08
C LEU A 149 9.24 14.72 11.62
N HIS A 150 9.04 13.97 10.54
CA HIS A 150 7.73 13.71 9.94
C HIS A 150 6.92 12.66 10.73
N ALA A 151 7.59 11.71 11.41
CA ALA A 151 6.96 10.64 12.18
C ALA A 151 6.65 11.03 13.64
N ARG A 152 6.69 12.32 14.02
CA ARG A 152 6.44 12.74 15.41
C ARG A 152 5.13 12.19 15.95
N GLY A 153 5.21 11.47 17.08
CA GLY A 153 4.06 10.83 17.73
C GLY A 153 3.52 9.57 17.04
N LEU A 154 4.15 9.14 15.95
CA LEU A 154 3.86 7.86 15.32
C LEU A 154 4.69 6.76 15.97
N VAL A 155 4.03 5.74 16.53
CA VAL A 155 4.72 4.52 16.96
C VAL A 155 4.88 3.62 15.75
N HIS A 156 6.11 3.22 15.45
CA HIS A 156 6.41 2.29 14.36
C HIS A 156 7.61 1.38 14.67
N LYS A 157 7.68 0.25 13.97
CA LYS A 157 8.76 -0.74 14.01
C LYS A 157 9.18 -1.19 12.60
N MET A 158 9.13 -0.29 11.61
CA MET A 158 9.68 -0.60 10.29
C MET A 158 11.20 -0.78 10.36
N GLY A 159 11.75 -1.68 9.54
CA GLY A 159 13.17 -1.87 9.42
C GLY A 159 13.82 -0.67 8.74
N VAL A 160 14.86 -0.10 9.34
CA VAL A 160 15.67 0.96 8.73
C VAL A 160 17.12 0.52 8.78
N PHE A 161 17.75 0.40 7.60
CA PHE A 161 19.07 -0.17 7.42
C PHE A 161 19.97 0.81 6.66
N ASP A 162 21.20 0.95 7.11
CA ASP A 162 22.25 1.75 6.43
C ASP A 162 22.77 1.10 5.15
N LYS A 163 22.54 -0.22 5.02
CA LYS A 163 22.89 -1.02 3.84
C LYS A 163 21.75 -1.98 3.51
N MET A 164 21.76 -2.52 2.29
CA MET A 164 20.84 -3.56 1.89
C MET A 164 21.11 -4.85 2.70
N PRO A 165 20.11 -5.37 3.46
CA PRO A 165 20.22 -6.67 4.08
C PRO A 165 20.31 -7.79 3.03
N GLN A 166 20.71 -8.98 3.46
CA GLN A 166 20.61 -10.17 2.59
C GLN A 166 19.16 -10.44 2.26
N LEU A 167 18.86 -10.57 0.97
CA LEU A 167 17.54 -10.87 0.42
C LEU A 167 17.48 -12.33 -0.01
N GLU A 168 16.31 -12.94 0.06
CA GLU A 168 16.14 -14.36 -0.32
C GLU A 168 15.73 -14.52 -1.78
N ASN A 169 14.67 -13.84 -2.18
CA ASN A 169 14.14 -13.91 -3.55
C ASN A 169 13.54 -12.57 -3.97
N PRO A 170 14.40 -11.55 -4.24
CA PRO A 170 13.98 -10.20 -4.53
C PRO A 170 13.53 -9.99 -5.97
N VAL A 171 12.59 -9.04 -6.14
CA VAL A 171 12.24 -8.47 -7.44
C VAL A 171 12.14 -6.95 -7.34
N VAL A 172 12.74 -6.24 -8.28
CA VAL A 172 12.62 -4.78 -8.40
C VAL A 172 11.39 -4.43 -9.23
N LEU A 173 10.54 -3.55 -8.71
CA LEU A 173 9.43 -2.99 -9.46
C LEU A 173 9.93 -1.81 -10.28
N ASP A 174 10.14 -2.06 -11.56
CA ASP A 174 10.72 -1.12 -12.51
C ASP A 174 9.73 -0.87 -13.66
N PRO A 175 9.31 0.37 -13.90
CA PRO A 175 8.43 0.69 -15.01
C PRO A 175 8.92 0.21 -16.38
N GLU A 176 10.23 0.03 -16.54
CA GLU A 176 10.87 -0.44 -17.79
C GLU A 176 11.41 -1.87 -17.67
N GLY A 177 11.04 -2.58 -16.60
CA GLY A 177 11.45 -3.96 -16.36
C GLY A 177 11.04 -4.91 -17.49
N PRO A 178 11.90 -5.89 -17.84
CA PRO A 178 11.63 -6.81 -18.96
C PRO A 178 10.49 -7.80 -18.67
N CYS A 179 10.24 -8.14 -17.39
CA CYS A 179 9.14 -9.05 -17.05
C CYS A 179 7.86 -8.27 -16.70
N LEU A 180 6.70 -8.95 -16.79
CA LEU A 180 5.44 -8.43 -16.28
C LEU A 180 5.25 -8.85 -14.83
N PHE A 181 4.78 -7.91 -14.01
CA PHE A 181 4.27 -8.23 -12.69
C PHE A 181 2.90 -8.87 -12.83
N THR A 182 2.73 -10.06 -12.28
CA THR A 182 1.51 -10.87 -12.33
C THR A 182 1.17 -11.39 -10.94
N GLU A 183 0.02 -12.03 -10.79
CA GLU A 183 -0.37 -12.73 -9.56
C GLU A 183 0.64 -13.84 -9.17
N GLU A 184 1.28 -14.46 -10.16
CA GLU A 184 2.32 -15.47 -9.94
C GLU A 184 3.59 -14.83 -9.38
N VAL A 185 4.00 -13.68 -9.95
CA VAL A 185 5.14 -12.90 -9.44
C VAL A 185 4.84 -12.42 -8.03
N ALA A 186 3.63 -11.94 -7.75
CA ALA A 186 3.25 -11.48 -6.41
C ALA A 186 3.35 -12.58 -5.35
N ARG A 187 3.15 -13.85 -5.72
CA ARG A 187 3.24 -15.02 -4.81
C ARG A 187 4.58 -15.71 -4.81
N GLY A 188 5.35 -15.53 -5.87
CA GLY A 188 6.61 -16.24 -6.10
C GLY A 188 7.85 -15.54 -5.54
N TYR A 189 7.75 -14.27 -5.11
CA TYR A 189 8.87 -13.48 -4.60
C TYR A 189 8.65 -13.10 -3.14
N SER A 190 9.76 -12.99 -2.40
CA SER A 190 9.74 -12.65 -0.96
C SER A 190 9.86 -11.16 -0.73
N GLU A 191 10.72 -10.47 -1.49
CA GLU A 191 10.99 -9.05 -1.35
C GLU A 191 10.65 -8.29 -2.63
N PHE A 192 9.84 -7.24 -2.48
CA PHE A 192 9.45 -6.32 -3.54
C PHE A 192 10.14 -4.99 -3.34
N ILE A 193 11.13 -4.70 -4.18
CA ILE A 193 11.95 -3.51 -4.08
C ILE A 193 11.34 -2.41 -4.94
N ILE A 194 11.07 -1.28 -4.31
CA ILE A 194 10.59 -0.06 -4.94
C ILE A 194 11.70 0.98 -4.79
N GLY A 195 12.12 1.58 -5.88
CA GLY A 195 13.08 2.67 -5.81
C GLY A 195 12.49 3.84 -5.02
N GLY A 196 13.24 4.33 -4.05
CA GLY A 196 12.95 5.58 -3.36
C GLY A 196 13.26 6.76 -4.30
N ILE A 197 12.50 6.88 -5.37
CA ILE A 197 12.71 7.87 -6.43
C ILE A 197 11.47 8.75 -6.51
N VAL A 198 11.66 10.04 -6.24
CA VAL A 198 10.65 11.08 -6.46
C VAL A 198 11.24 12.04 -7.48
N ASP A 199 10.74 11.99 -8.71
CA ASP A 199 11.21 12.86 -9.78
C ASP A 199 10.04 13.71 -10.29
N LYS A 200 10.10 15.02 -10.03
CA LYS A 200 9.11 15.99 -10.51
C LYS A 200 9.56 16.72 -11.78
N GLU A 201 10.84 16.80 -12.03
CA GLU A 201 11.40 17.69 -13.05
C GLU A 201 12.35 16.99 -14.03
N ARG A 202 12.85 15.82 -13.69
CA ARG A 202 13.79 15.07 -14.52
C ARG A 202 13.14 13.78 -14.99
N THR A 203 13.01 13.62 -16.27
CA THR A 203 12.70 12.32 -16.89
C THR A 203 13.91 11.41 -16.72
N ALA A 204 14.18 10.94 -15.50
CA ALA A 204 15.24 9.98 -15.21
C ALA A 204 14.84 8.61 -15.78
N LYS A 205 14.85 8.53 -17.13
CA LYS A 205 14.75 7.24 -17.81
C LYS A 205 15.83 6.35 -17.22
N SER A 206 15.47 5.13 -16.86
CA SER A 206 16.36 4.11 -16.29
C SER A 206 16.86 4.30 -14.84
N ALA A 207 16.36 5.27 -14.06
CA ALA A 207 16.79 5.42 -12.66
C ALA A 207 16.58 4.14 -11.85
N THR A 208 15.42 3.48 -12.03
CA THR A 208 15.14 2.19 -11.36
C THR A 208 16.04 1.06 -11.86
N ALA A 209 16.39 1.05 -13.15
CA ALA A 209 17.34 0.07 -13.68
C ALA A 209 18.74 0.26 -13.07
N ARG A 210 19.20 1.51 -12.97
CA ARG A 210 20.48 1.84 -12.32
C ARG A 210 20.45 1.48 -10.83
N LEU A 211 19.36 1.73 -10.14
CA LEU A 211 19.18 1.30 -8.75
C LEU A 211 19.31 -0.22 -8.64
N ALA A 212 18.65 -0.98 -9.52
CA ALA A 212 18.73 -2.44 -9.53
C ALA A 212 20.16 -2.95 -9.73
N GLU A 213 20.93 -2.30 -10.58
CA GLU A 213 22.37 -2.58 -10.79
C GLU A 213 23.19 -2.30 -9.52
N LEU A 214 22.95 -1.14 -8.87
CA LEU A 214 23.66 -0.75 -7.64
C LEU A 214 23.44 -1.74 -6.49
N ILE A 215 22.23 -2.29 -6.36
CA ILE A 215 21.90 -3.26 -5.32
C ILE A 215 22.10 -4.72 -5.74
N GLY A 216 22.54 -4.98 -6.98
CA GLY A 216 22.86 -6.32 -7.48
C GLY A 216 21.64 -7.21 -7.74
N VAL A 217 20.45 -6.64 -7.98
CA VAL A 217 19.22 -7.40 -8.26
C VAL A 217 18.89 -7.37 -9.75
N SER A 218 19.02 -8.51 -10.41
CA SER A 218 18.79 -8.61 -11.86
C SER A 218 17.32 -8.72 -12.26
N LYS A 219 16.46 -9.27 -11.39
CA LYS A 219 15.04 -9.45 -11.70
C LYS A 219 14.30 -8.13 -11.55
N ARG A 220 13.76 -7.66 -12.67
CA ARG A 220 12.99 -6.39 -12.74
C ARG A 220 11.67 -6.65 -13.45
N CYS A 221 10.55 -6.27 -12.82
CA CYS A 221 9.22 -6.44 -13.37
C CYS A 221 8.43 -5.14 -13.40
N ARG A 222 7.70 -4.91 -14.48
CA ARG A 222 6.82 -3.75 -14.67
C ARG A 222 5.37 -4.10 -14.39
N ILE A 223 4.64 -3.15 -13.82
CA ILE A 223 3.19 -3.25 -13.63
C ILE A 223 2.51 -2.64 -14.84
N GLU A 224 1.59 -3.37 -15.45
CA GLU A 224 0.77 -2.90 -16.58
C GLU A 224 -0.72 -3.10 -16.32
N LEU A 225 -1.51 -2.18 -16.86
CA LEU A 225 -2.96 -2.23 -16.88
C LEU A 225 -3.40 -2.45 -18.32
N ARG A 226 -3.87 -3.67 -18.64
CA ARG A 226 -4.26 -4.07 -20.02
C ARG A 226 -3.19 -3.68 -21.07
N GLY A 227 -1.98 -4.14 -20.86
CA GLY A 227 -0.86 -3.96 -21.79
C GLY A 227 -0.31 -2.52 -21.87
N SER A 228 -0.53 -1.69 -20.85
CA SER A 228 0.02 -0.34 -20.81
C SER A 228 0.32 0.10 -19.38
N ARG A 229 1.36 0.89 -19.22
CA ARG A 229 1.69 1.57 -17.95
C ARG A 229 0.83 2.81 -17.69
N VAL A 230 0.14 3.33 -18.72
CA VAL A 230 -0.69 4.53 -18.59
C VAL A 230 -1.84 4.25 -17.62
N GLY A 231 -1.96 5.07 -16.59
CA GLY A 231 -2.96 4.93 -15.54
C GLY A 231 -2.57 3.97 -14.41
N VAL A 232 -1.38 3.35 -14.46
CA VAL A 232 -0.81 2.69 -13.28
C VAL A 232 -0.27 3.78 -12.34
N PRO A 233 -0.64 3.77 -11.05
CA PRO A 233 -0.10 4.73 -10.08
C PRO A 233 1.43 4.63 -9.95
N ASP A 234 2.07 5.79 -9.83
CA ASP A 234 3.53 5.96 -9.77
C ASP A 234 4.08 6.20 -8.35
N ARG A 235 3.22 6.48 -7.38
CA ARG A 235 3.65 6.73 -5.99
C ARG A 235 4.01 5.43 -5.27
N ILE A 236 5.09 5.46 -4.48
CA ILE A 236 5.63 4.31 -3.73
C ILE A 236 4.53 3.60 -2.92
N ASN A 237 3.74 4.36 -2.15
CA ASN A 237 2.67 3.80 -1.34
C ASN A 237 1.57 3.12 -2.16
N LYS A 238 1.34 3.56 -3.39
CA LYS A 238 0.35 2.98 -4.30
C LYS A 238 0.88 1.71 -4.95
N ILE A 239 2.14 1.72 -5.36
CA ILE A 239 2.83 0.54 -5.89
C ILE A 239 2.85 -0.56 -4.82
N ALA A 240 3.25 -0.22 -3.58
CA ALA A 240 3.23 -1.15 -2.46
C ALA A 240 1.82 -1.72 -2.19
N GLU A 241 0.79 -0.89 -2.27
CA GLU A 241 -0.61 -1.32 -2.11
C GLU A 241 -1.04 -2.28 -3.21
N ILE A 242 -0.68 -2.03 -4.49
CA ILE A 242 -0.95 -2.94 -5.61
C ILE A 242 -0.32 -4.31 -5.35
N VAL A 243 0.95 -4.33 -4.97
CA VAL A 243 1.67 -5.59 -4.65
C VAL A 243 0.96 -6.35 -3.55
N LEU A 244 0.65 -5.69 -2.43
CA LEU A 244 0.04 -6.33 -1.26
C LEU A 244 -1.38 -6.83 -1.53
N ARG A 245 -2.18 -6.10 -2.32
CA ARG A 245 -3.51 -6.56 -2.76
C ARG A 245 -3.40 -7.81 -3.62
N THR A 246 -2.50 -7.77 -4.60
CA THR A 246 -2.28 -8.91 -5.52
C THR A 246 -1.74 -10.12 -4.77
N TRP A 247 -0.78 -9.91 -3.86
CA TRP A 247 -0.28 -10.96 -2.98
C TRP A 247 -1.40 -11.58 -2.11
N ALA A 248 -2.31 -10.75 -1.60
CA ALA A 248 -3.45 -11.19 -0.81
C ALA A 248 -4.55 -11.90 -1.64
N GLY A 249 -4.35 -12.04 -2.97
CA GLY A 249 -5.23 -12.80 -3.87
C GLY A 249 -6.21 -11.95 -4.67
N GLU A 250 -6.13 -10.61 -4.59
CA GLU A 250 -6.94 -9.76 -5.47
C GLU A 250 -6.36 -9.77 -6.90
N PRO A 251 -7.17 -9.90 -7.96
CA PRO A 251 -6.68 -9.78 -9.33
C PRO A 251 -5.93 -8.47 -9.56
N LEU A 252 -4.80 -8.53 -10.27
CA LEU A 252 -3.92 -7.37 -10.49
C LEU A 252 -4.66 -6.16 -11.07
N GLU A 253 -5.52 -6.37 -12.07
CA GLU A 253 -6.33 -5.29 -12.64
C GLU A 253 -7.19 -4.59 -11.58
N LYS A 254 -7.85 -5.36 -10.73
CA LYS A 254 -8.63 -4.86 -9.60
C LYS A 254 -7.78 -4.08 -8.61
N ALA A 255 -6.62 -4.62 -8.24
CA ALA A 255 -5.67 -3.99 -7.34
C ALA A 255 -5.21 -2.62 -7.87
N ILE A 256 -4.91 -2.54 -9.18
CA ILE A 256 -4.54 -1.27 -9.83
C ILE A 256 -5.70 -0.28 -9.78
N LEU A 257 -6.90 -0.68 -10.24
CA LEU A 257 -8.07 0.20 -10.28
C LEU A 257 -8.44 0.73 -8.88
N ALA A 258 -8.36 -0.12 -7.84
CA ALA A 258 -8.64 0.26 -6.46
C ALA A 258 -7.65 1.28 -5.87
N THR A 259 -6.44 1.37 -6.45
CA THR A 259 -5.39 2.29 -5.98
C THR A 259 -5.27 3.57 -6.79
N GLN A 260 -5.89 3.63 -7.97
CA GLN A 260 -5.84 4.80 -8.84
C GLN A 260 -6.37 6.07 -8.15
N ALA A 261 -5.63 7.16 -8.30
CA ALA A 261 -6.14 8.50 -8.04
C ALA A 261 -6.92 9.03 -9.27
N LYS A 262 -7.66 10.13 -9.10
CA LYS A 262 -8.36 10.83 -10.20
C LYS A 262 -7.43 11.11 -11.39
N ARG A 263 -6.20 11.55 -11.11
CA ARG A 263 -5.20 11.83 -12.15
C ARG A 263 -4.92 10.59 -13.01
N ASP A 264 -4.72 9.45 -12.38
CA ASP A 264 -4.34 8.20 -13.06
C ASP A 264 -5.48 7.70 -13.95
N ARG A 265 -6.73 7.77 -13.46
CA ARG A 265 -7.92 7.41 -14.22
C ARG A 265 -8.12 8.33 -15.42
N VAL A 266 -7.97 9.66 -15.25
CA VAL A 266 -8.08 10.63 -16.35
C VAL A 266 -7.00 10.38 -17.41
N TYR A 267 -5.74 10.11 -17.02
CA TYR A 267 -4.69 9.76 -17.99
C TYR A 267 -5.01 8.47 -18.74
N ARG A 268 -5.52 7.46 -18.04
CA ARG A 268 -5.94 6.23 -18.68
C ARG A 268 -7.09 6.46 -19.65
N LEU A 269 -8.12 7.21 -19.27
CA LEU A 269 -9.22 7.58 -20.16
C LEU A 269 -8.73 8.32 -21.41
N MET A 270 -7.85 9.29 -21.25
CA MET A 270 -7.28 10.02 -22.40
C MET A 270 -6.60 9.06 -23.38
N TRP A 271 -5.83 8.11 -22.86
CA TRP A 271 -5.16 7.11 -23.68
C TRP A 271 -6.15 6.17 -24.39
N GLU A 272 -7.19 5.68 -23.71
CA GLU A 272 -8.22 4.84 -24.28
C GLU A 272 -9.04 5.57 -25.35
N ILE A 273 -9.35 6.84 -25.11
CA ILE A 273 -10.04 7.70 -26.06
C ILE A 273 -9.17 7.92 -27.31
N GLN A 274 -7.89 8.26 -27.14
CA GLN A 274 -6.98 8.48 -28.26
C GLN A 274 -6.84 7.26 -29.18
N LYS A 275 -6.86 6.06 -28.61
CA LYS A 275 -6.81 4.81 -29.39
C LYS A 275 -8.04 4.57 -30.26
N ARG A 276 -9.20 5.10 -29.88
CA ARG A 276 -10.49 4.88 -30.54
C ARG A 276 -10.98 6.09 -31.36
N ALA A 277 -10.39 7.25 -31.11
CA ALA A 277 -10.78 8.48 -31.75
C ALA A 277 -10.31 8.54 -33.21
N GLY A 278 -11.19 8.95 -34.09
CA GLY A 278 -10.86 9.38 -35.47
C GLY A 278 -10.38 10.83 -35.52
N ARG A 279 -9.69 11.22 -36.58
CA ARG A 279 -9.36 12.62 -36.87
C ARG A 279 -10.34 13.20 -37.89
N SER A 280 -10.96 14.32 -37.56
CA SER A 280 -11.77 15.08 -38.52
C SER A 280 -10.88 15.93 -39.44
N GLN A 281 -11.42 16.35 -40.58
CA GLN A 281 -10.75 17.26 -41.51
C GLN A 281 -10.39 18.63 -40.88
N GLY A 282 -11.04 19.00 -39.76
CA GLY A 282 -10.76 20.24 -39.02
C GLY A 282 -9.75 20.11 -37.88
N GLY A 283 -9.02 18.98 -37.78
CA GLY A 283 -7.97 18.77 -36.75
C GLY A 283 -8.49 18.40 -35.37
N TYR A 284 -9.80 18.19 -35.20
CA TYR A 284 -10.40 17.72 -33.96
C TYR A 284 -10.38 16.18 -33.90
N LEU A 285 -10.26 15.64 -32.68
CA LEU A 285 -10.56 14.23 -32.45
C LEU A 285 -12.09 14.05 -32.43
N THR A 286 -12.56 12.97 -33.03
CA THR A 286 -13.99 12.59 -33.03
C THR A 286 -14.13 11.18 -32.43
N LEU A 287 -15.21 10.96 -31.67
CA LEU A 287 -15.49 9.69 -31.00
C LEU A 287 -17.00 9.43 -30.99
N SER A 288 -17.43 8.22 -31.34
CA SER A 288 -18.84 7.85 -31.18
C SER A 288 -19.17 7.57 -29.72
N ARG A 289 -20.46 7.67 -29.34
CA ARG A 289 -20.92 7.33 -27.97
C ARG A 289 -20.54 5.91 -27.59
N LYS A 290 -20.72 4.94 -28.48
CA LYS A 290 -20.33 3.55 -28.24
C LYS A 290 -18.83 3.42 -27.94
N ALA A 291 -17.98 4.07 -28.72
CA ALA A 291 -16.54 4.06 -28.51
C ALA A 291 -16.12 4.75 -27.20
N LEU A 292 -16.88 5.76 -26.74
CA LEU A 292 -16.68 6.38 -25.44
C LEU A 292 -17.03 5.41 -24.28
N GLU A 293 -18.13 4.69 -24.37
CA GLU A 293 -18.50 3.66 -23.39
C GLU A 293 -17.43 2.58 -23.30
N GLU A 294 -16.94 2.10 -24.44
CA GLU A 294 -15.84 1.14 -24.49
C GLU A 294 -14.53 1.73 -23.94
N ALA A 295 -14.25 3.01 -24.13
CA ALA A 295 -13.09 3.67 -23.54
C ALA A 295 -13.18 3.79 -22.02
N ASN A 296 -14.39 3.94 -21.47
CA ASN A 296 -14.64 4.06 -20.04
C ASN A 296 -14.85 2.69 -19.34
N TRP A 297 -14.22 1.63 -19.82
CA TRP A 297 -14.27 0.31 -19.19
C TRP A 297 -13.78 0.29 -17.73
N LEU A 298 -12.99 1.29 -17.32
CA LEU A 298 -12.53 1.46 -15.94
C LEU A 298 -13.60 2.01 -15.00
N GLY A 299 -14.78 2.38 -15.52
CA GLY A 299 -15.89 2.87 -14.71
C GLY A 299 -15.63 4.23 -14.07
N ALA A 300 -14.88 5.11 -14.75
CA ALA A 300 -14.61 6.45 -14.24
C ALA A 300 -15.90 7.30 -14.18
N PRO A 301 -16.06 8.13 -13.12
CA PRO A 301 -17.17 9.06 -13.01
C PRO A 301 -17.24 10.02 -14.20
N TRP A 302 -18.46 10.47 -14.54
CA TRP A 302 -18.67 11.35 -15.71
C TRP A 302 -17.80 12.61 -15.69
N GLU A 303 -17.60 13.22 -14.53
CA GLU A 303 -16.71 14.39 -14.38
C GLU A 303 -15.27 14.15 -14.84
N GLU A 304 -14.76 12.92 -14.67
CA GLU A 304 -13.43 12.52 -15.12
C GLU A 304 -13.40 12.25 -16.62
N VAL A 305 -14.49 11.68 -17.17
CA VAL A 305 -14.69 11.49 -18.60
C VAL A 305 -14.74 12.85 -19.32
N GLU A 306 -15.55 13.79 -18.82
CA GLU A 306 -15.61 15.16 -19.35
C GLU A 306 -14.24 15.85 -19.32
N LEU A 307 -13.50 15.70 -18.22
CA LEU A 307 -12.16 16.27 -18.10
C LEU A 307 -11.21 15.69 -19.16
N ALA A 308 -11.27 14.38 -19.42
CA ALA A 308 -10.47 13.73 -20.45
C ALA A 308 -10.82 14.22 -21.86
N LEU A 309 -12.12 14.27 -22.18
CA LEU A 309 -12.62 14.78 -23.48
C LEU A 309 -12.20 16.23 -23.73
N ARG A 310 -12.34 17.09 -22.71
CA ARG A 310 -11.93 18.51 -22.78
C ARG A 310 -10.43 18.66 -23.00
N LYS A 311 -9.60 17.90 -22.28
CA LYS A 311 -8.14 17.95 -22.43
C LYS A 311 -7.70 17.51 -23.82
N LEU A 312 -8.38 16.53 -24.40
CA LEU A 312 -8.09 16.01 -25.73
C LEU A 312 -8.79 16.79 -26.88
N ARG A 313 -9.70 17.71 -26.55
CA ARG A 313 -10.54 18.46 -27.54
C ARG A 313 -11.31 17.49 -28.44
N VAL A 314 -11.94 16.49 -27.86
CA VAL A 314 -12.76 15.49 -28.59
C VAL A 314 -14.17 15.99 -28.78
N LYS A 315 -14.73 15.82 -29.99
CA LYS A 315 -16.16 15.97 -30.27
C LYS A 315 -16.82 14.59 -30.31
N ILE A 316 -17.91 14.46 -29.57
CA ILE A 316 -18.72 13.24 -29.59
C ILE A 316 -19.63 13.32 -30.82
N LEU A 317 -19.65 12.21 -31.56
CA LEU A 317 -20.56 12.00 -32.68
C LEU A 317 -21.73 11.15 -32.17
N ASP A 318 -22.94 11.52 -32.60
CA ASP A 318 -24.15 10.76 -32.24
C ASP A 318 -24.21 9.41 -32.95
#